data_b4ecc3eb5d0ecd2f56416bcf33bab97d
#
_entry.id   b4ecc3eb5d0ecd2f56416bcf33bab97d
#
_cell.length_a   1.000
_cell.length_b   1.000
_cell.length_c   1.000
_cell.angle_alpha   90.00
_cell.angle_beta   90.00
_cell.angle_gamma   90.00
#
_symmetry.space_group_name_H-M   'P 1'
#
loop_
_entity.id
_entity.type
_entity.pdbx_description
1 polymer ?
#
loop_
_entity_poly.entity_id
_entity_poly.type
_entity_poly.pdbx_seq_one_letter_code
_entity_poly.pdbx_strand_id
1 'polypeptide(L)'
;MNPQTITLGNTEIRILSTVKGLVSESKIVETEIDSFDPDLVALGMGPEEINGTREWDGEPYDMSGWDEIYGLSLRKIVGDKGVKLPPPSFSTAIKVSDSKKIDVIGIDMDEESFTEAYTKNISTWQLFKRGRLEKSMSKAGIEGKTPEDIALNMESSIRELSGFAKLESERVKIMVNNLRMQSDRRDKIL
;
A
#
# COMPACT_ATOMS: atom_id res chain seq x y z
N MET A 1 -11.07 -4.52 -8.03
CA MET A 1 -10.10 -5.00 -9.07
C MET A 1 -10.03 -6.52 -9.00
N ASN A 2 -9.89 -7.22 -10.13
CA ASN A 2 -9.75 -8.68 -10.09
C ASN A 2 -8.30 -9.04 -9.71
N PRO A 3 -8.11 -10.06 -8.85
CA PRO A 3 -6.77 -10.54 -8.53
C PRO A 3 -6.07 -11.11 -9.76
N GLN A 4 -4.77 -10.95 -9.83
CA GLN A 4 -3.92 -11.52 -10.88
C GLN A 4 -3.12 -12.67 -10.29
N THR A 5 -3.07 -13.79 -10.99
CA THR A 5 -2.29 -14.95 -10.55
C THR A 5 -1.13 -15.19 -11.51
N ILE A 6 0.06 -15.37 -10.96
CA ILE A 6 1.28 -15.72 -11.67
C ILE A 6 1.90 -16.97 -11.02
N THR A 7 2.74 -17.68 -11.76
CA THR A 7 3.51 -18.80 -11.21
C THR A 7 5.00 -18.48 -11.31
N LEU A 8 5.71 -18.65 -10.20
CA LEU A 8 7.16 -18.50 -10.14
C LEU A 8 7.79 -19.77 -9.58
N GLY A 9 8.46 -20.54 -10.46
CA GLY A 9 8.86 -21.89 -10.11
C GLY A 9 7.64 -22.79 -9.82
N ASN A 10 7.55 -23.31 -8.62
CA ASN A 10 6.41 -24.12 -8.15
C ASN A 10 5.40 -23.30 -7.32
N THR A 11 5.68 -22.02 -7.08
CA THR A 11 4.86 -21.17 -6.22
C THR A 11 3.80 -20.43 -7.03
N GLU A 12 2.56 -20.54 -6.61
CA GLU A 12 1.45 -19.72 -7.11
C GLU A 12 1.39 -18.43 -6.32
N ILE A 13 1.51 -17.28 -7.02
CA ILE A 13 1.46 -15.94 -6.42
C ILE A 13 0.20 -15.23 -6.92
N ARG A 14 -0.67 -14.88 -5.99
CA ARG A 14 -1.88 -14.10 -6.28
C ARG A 14 -1.70 -12.66 -5.84
N ILE A 15 -1.75 -11.72 -6.80
CA ILE A 15 -1.57 -10.29 -6.56
C ILE A 15 -2.95 -9.64 -6.46
N LEU A 16 -3.25 -9.10 -5.28
CA LEU A 16 -4.46 -8.35 -5.01
C LEU A 16 -4.14 -6.86 -4.87
N SER A 17 -4.60 -6.07 -5.84
CA SER A 17 -4.51 -4.61 -5.77
C SER A 17 -5.69 -4.05 -4.98
N THR A 18 -5.41 -3.19 -3.99
CA THR A 18 -6.42 -2.54 -3.15
C THR A 18 -6.26 -1.02 -3.17
N VAL A 19 -7.36 -0.30 -2.95
CA VAL A 19 -7.32 1.15 -2.76
C VAL A 19 -7.06 1.45 -1.28
N LYS A 20 -5.89 2.03 -0.99
CA LYS A 20 -5.47 2.35 0.39
C LYS A 20 -6.55 3.16 1.11
N GLY A 21 -6.95 2.69 2.29
CA GLY A 21 -7.88 3.40 3.16
C GLY A 21 -9.36 3.06 2.97
N LEU A 22 -9.77 2.34 1.91
CA LEU A 22 -11.17 1.95 1.74
C LEU A 22 -11.61 0.85 2.70
N VAL A 23 -12.73 1.08 3.38
CA VAL A 23 -13.33 0.10 4.30
C VAL A 23 -13.86 -1.13 3.55
N SER A 24 -14.38 -0.96 2.34
CA SER A 24 -14.88 -2.06 1.51
C SER A 24 -13.82 -3.09 1.13
N GLU A 25 -12.53 -2.70 1.08
CA GLU A 25 -11.43 -3.60 0.76
C GLU A 25 -11.22 -4.71 1.78
N SER A 26 -11.63 -4.49 3.04
CA SER A 26 -11.57 -5.51 4.10
C SER A 26 -12.25 -6.81 3.69
N LYS A 27 -13.46 -6.73 3.13
CA LYS A 27 -14.20 -7.92 2.72
C LYS A 27 -13.58 -8.63 1.53
N ILE A 28 -12.99 -7.88 0.61
CA ILE A 28 -12.30 -8.42 -0.55
C ILE A 28 -11.06 -9.20 -0.09
N VAL A 29 -10.24 -8.59 0.76
CA VAL A 29 -9.03 -9.23 1.32
C VAL A 29 -9.37 -10.50 2.10
N GLU A 30 -10.37 -10.45 3.00
CA GLU A 30 -10.84 -11.62 3.73
C GLU A 30 -11.27 -12.75 2.79
N THR A 31 -12.07 -12.43 1.76
CA THR A 31 -12.56 -13.40 0.78
C THR A 31 -11.41 -14.01 -0.02
N GLU A 32 -10.41 -13.22 -0.42
CA GLU A 32 -9.25 -13.73 -1.15
C GLU A 32 -8.36 -14.63 -0.30
N ILE A 33 -8.11 -14.29 0.96
CA ILE A 33 -7.38 -15.16 1.90
C ILE A 33 -8.14 -16.47 2.09
N ASP A 34 -9.47 -16.42 2.28
CA ASP A 34 -10.29 -17.62 2.49
C ASP A 34 -10.32 -18.53 1.26
N SER A 35 -10.46 -17.96 0.07
CA SER A 35 -10.64 -18.71 -1.17
C SER A 35 -9.32 -19.23 -1.76
N PHE A 36 -8.25 -18.48 -1.61
CA PHE A 36 -6.93 -18.84 -2.12
C PHE A 36 -6.18 -19.79 -1.18
N ASP A 37 -6.42 -19.66 0.12
CA ASP A 37 -5.78 -20.42 1.19
C ASP A 37 -4.24 -20.37 1.07
N PRO A 38 -3.64 -19.17 1.20
CA PRO A 38 -2.20 -18.97 1.07
C PRO A 38 -1.47 -19.51 2.30
N ASP A 39 -0.22 -19.91 2.14
CA ASP A 39 0.70 -20.22 3.24
C ASP A 39 1.55 -19.00 3.67
N LEU A 40 1.50 -17.92 2.89
CA LEU A 40 2.11 -16.64 3.19
C LEU A 40 1.26 -15.49 2.63
N VAL A 41 1.06 -14.45 3.45
CA VAL A 41 0.54 -13.16 3.01
C VAL A 41 1.66 -12.13 3.00
N ALA A 42 1.97 -11.59 1.82
CA ALA A 42 3.03 -10.61 1.60
C ALA A 42 2.43 -9.22 1.36
N LEU A 43 2.67 -8.29 2.28
CA LEU A 43 2.11 -6.94 2.23
C LEU A 43 3.13 -5.94 1.69
N GLY A 44 2.69 -5.04 0.80
CA GLY A 44 3.50 -3.94 0.26
C GLY A 44 3.71 -2.82 1.29
N MET A 45 4.26 -3.18 2.44
CA MET A 45 4.62 -2.29 3.54
C MET A 45 5.95 -2.73 4.17
N GLY A 46 6.61 -1.86 4.94
CA GLY A 46 7.84 -2.19 5.64
C GLY A 46 7.64 -3.28 6.70
N PRO A 47 8.67 -4.08 7.01
CA PRO A 47 8.56 -5.13 8.03
C PRO A 47 8.13 -4.59 9.41
N GLU A 48 8.60 -3.40 9.78
CA GLU A 48 8.30 -2.75 11.07
C GLU A 48 6.84 -2.33 11.15
N GLU A 49 6.23 -1.93 10.02
CA GLU A 49 4.84 -1.47 9.96
C GLU A 49 3.84 -2.59 10.26
N ILE A 50 4.22 -3.87 10.05
CA ILE A 50 3.39 -5.04 10.40
C ILE A 50 3.09 -5.04 11.90
N ASN A 51 4.13 -4.90 12.73
CA ASN A 51 3.98 -4.87 14.18
C ASN A 51 3.23 -3.62 14.65
N GLY A 52 3.56 -2.46 14.11
CA GLY A 52 2.82 -1.22 14.39
C GLY A 52 1.32 -1.34 14.06
N THR A 53 0.96 -2.04 12.98
CA THR A 53 -0.44 -2.27 12.61
C THR A 53 -1.13 -3.27 13.55
N ARG A 54 -0.42 -4.29 14.06
CA ARG A 54 -0.94 -5.24 15.06
C ARG A 54 -1.21 -4.59 16.41
N GLU A 55 -0.32 -3.70 16.82
CA GLU A 55 -0.34 -3.04 18.14
C GLU A 55 -1.21 -1.78 18.17
N TRP A 56 -1.73 -1.37 17.01
CA TRP A 56 -2.55 -0.16 16.93
C TRP A 56 -3.83 -0.29 17.77
N ASP A 57 -4.00 0.65 18.71
CA ASP A 57 -5.06 0.66 19.72
C ASP A 57 -6.40 1.26 19.25
N GLY A 58 -6.46 1.74 17.99
CA GLY A 58 -7.66 2.36 17.43
C GLY A 58 -7.74 3.87 17.58
N GLU A 59 -6.71 4.52 18.13
CA GLU A 59 -6.67 5.98 18.21
C GLU A 59 -6.68 6.62 16.82
N PRO A 60 -7.33 7.80 16.67
CA PRO A 60 -7.39 8.48 15.38
C PRO A 60 -6.00 8.80 14.84
N TYR A 61 -5.80 8.50 13.58
CA TYR A 61 -4.58 8.83 12.86
C TYR A 61 -4.70 10.24 12.26
N ASP A 62 -3.81 11.15 12.65
CA ASP A 62 -3.74 12.47 12.03
C ASP A 62 -3.13 12.35 10.63
N MET A 63 -3.97 12.53 9.62
CA MET A 63 -3.51 12.60 8.23
C MET A 63 -2.95 13.98 7.95
N SER A 64 -1.83 14.05 7.25
CA SER A 64 -1.23 15.30 6.80
C SER A 64 -0.70 15.21 5.38
N GLY A 65 -0.59 16.35 4.71
CA GLY A 65 -0.02 16.42 3.36
C GLY A 65 -0.79 15.57 2.35
N TRP A 66 -0.08 14.67 1.70
CA TRP A 66 -0.66 13.84 0.62
C TRP A 66 -1.72 12.86 1.09
N ASP A 67 -1.53 12.24 2.26
CA ASP A 67 -2.50 11.29 2.80
C ASP A 67 -3.82 11.99 3.15
N GLU A 68 -3.76 13.24 3.64
CA GLU A 68 -4.97 14.05 3.90
C GLU A 68 -5.71 14.38 2.61
N ILE A 69 -5.00 14.90 1.59
CA ILE A 69 -5.58 15.24 0.28
C ILE A 69 -6.23 14.01 -0.36
N TYR A 70 -5.53 12.88 -0.31
CA TYR A 70 -6.01 11.60 -0.82
C TYR A 70 -7.25 11.12 -0.07
N GLY A 71 -7.20 11.08 1.26
CA GLY A 71 -8.32 10.68 2.11
C GLY A 71 -9.55 11.56 1.93
N LEU A 72 -9.39 12.89 1.83
CA LEU A 72 -10.48 13.81 1.56
C LEU A 72 -11.08 13.58 0.16
N SER A 73 -10.26 13.28 -0.84
CA SER A 73 -10.73 12.99 -2.19
C SER A 73 -11.53 11.69 -2.26
N LEU A 74 -11.09 10.65 -1.57
CA LEU A 74 -11.84 9.40 -1.42
C LEU A 74 -13.18 9.62 -0.70
N ARG A 75 -13.19 10.37 0.41
CA ARG A 75 -14.42 10.65 1.18
C ARG A 75 -15.50 11.34 0.37
N LYS A 76 -15.14 12.16 -0.62
CA LYS A 76 -16.10 12.78 -1.54
C LYS A 76 -16.88 11.75 -2.37
N ILE A 77 -16.28 10.57 -2.62
CA ILE A 77 -16.90 9.50 -3.42
C ILE A 77 -17.65 8.52 -2.53
N VAL A 78 -17.00 8.05 -1.44
CA VAL A 78 -17.53 6.95 -0.63
C VAL A 78 -18.12 7.39 0.72
N GLY A 79 -18.05 8.68 1.03
CA GLY A 79 -18.48 9.24 2.32
C GLY A 79 -17.46 9.02 3.44
N ASP A 80 -17.65 9.71 4.56
CA ASP A 80 -16.67 9.72 5.68
C ASP A 80 -16.45 8.34 6.29
N LYS A 81 -17.48 7.52 6.39
CA LYS A 81 -17.40 6.17 6.95
C LYS A 81 -16.72 5.16 6.01
N GLY A 82 -16.55 5.52 4.75
CA GLY A 82 -15.95 4.66 3.73
C GLY A 82 -14.40 4.66 3.74
N VAL A 83 -13.77 5.56 4.51
CA VAL A 83 -12.31 5.71 4.58
C VAL A 83 -11.83 5.62 6.02
N LYS A 84 -10.80 4.79 6.26
CA LYS A 84 -10.14 4.60 7.56
C LYS A 84 -8.62 4.49 7.43
N LEU A 85 -7.92 4.82 8.53
CA LEU A 85 -6.51 4.54 8.75
C LEU A 85 -6.33 3.83 10.13
N PRO A 86 -5.35 2.95 10.26
CA PRO A 86 -4.54 2.36 9.18
C PRO A 86 -5.38 1.70 8.10
N PRO A 87 -4.83 1.48 6.90
CA PRO A 87 -5.61 0.96 5.76
C PRO A 87 -6.33 -0.35 6.10
N PRO A 88 -7.67 -0.42 5.93
CA PRO A 88 -8.45 -1.60 6.30
C PRO A 88 -8.03 -2.88 5.58
N SER A 89 -7.51 -2.78 4.34
CA SER A 89 -6.96 -3.92 3.61
C SER A 89 -5.79 -4.56 4.36
N PHE A 90 -4.83 -3.78 4.84
CA PHE A 90 -3.66 -4.29 5.56
C PHE A 90 -4.02 -4.82 6.95
N SER A 91 -4.77 -4.05 7.73
CA SER A 91 -5.20 -4.50 9.07
C SER A 91 -6.07 -5.76 9.02
N THR A 92 -6.92 -5.91 8.01
CA THR A 92 -7.70 -7.13 7.80
C THR A 92 -6.82 -8.29 7.36
N ALA A 93 -5.89 -8.08 6.43
CA ALA A 93 -4.95 -9.11 5.99
C ALA A 93 -4.18 -9.70 7.19
N ILE A 94 -3.62 -8.84 8.03
CA ILE A 94 -2.89 -9.24 9.24
C ILE A 94 -3.81 -10.01 10.20
N LYS A 95 -4.97 -9.44 10.54
CA LYS A 95 -5.92 -10.04 11.50
C LYS A 95 -6.44 -11.41 11.05
N VAL A 96 -6.83 -11.55 9.78
CA VAL A 96 -7.34 -12.81 9.24
C VAL A 96 -6.23 -13.86 9.21
N SER A 97 -5.04 -13.48 8.74
CA SER A 97 -3.88 -14.38 8.68
C SER A 97 -3.46 -14.85 10.06
N ASP A 98 -3.36 -13.95 11.05
CA ASP A 98 -3.04 -14.29 12.43
C ASP A 98 -4.06 -15.29 13.02
N SER A 99 -5.37 -15.10 12.73
CA SER A 99 -6.42 -16.02 13.18
C SER A 99 -6.32 -17.41 12.58
N LYS A 100 -5.82 -17.49 11.35
CA LYS A 100 -5.62 -18.75 10.59
C LYS A 100 -4.22 -19.34 10.76
N LYS A 101 -3.32 -18.64 11.47
CA LYS A 101 -1.90 -19.02 11.63
C LYS A 101 -1.14 -19.05 10.30
N ILE A 102 -1.51 -18.16 9.38
CA ILE A 102 -0.81 -17.90 8.14
C ILE A 102 0.28 -16.87 8.42
N ASP A 103 1.50 -17.12 7.92
CA ASP A 103 2.59 -16.16 8.05
C ASP A 103 2.28 -14.84 7.32
N VAL A 104 2.66 -13.71 7.93
CA VAL A 104 2.51 -12.37 7.33
C VAL A 104 3.85 -11.68 7.34
N ILE A 105 4.25 -11.14 6.19
CA ILE A 105 5.49 -10.37 6.05
C ILE A 105 5.25 -9.04 5.35
N GLY A 106 6.05 -8.03 5.70
CA GLY A 106 6.24 -6.83 4.90
C GLY A 106 7.33 -7.08 3.85
N ILE A 107 7.04 -6.78 2.59
CA ILE A 107 7.99 -6.97 1.49
C ILE A 107 8.61 -5.70 0.96
N ASP A 108 8.18 -4.52 1.44
CA ASP A 108 8.77 -3.22 1.07
C ASP A 108 10.08 -2.97 1.81
N MET A 109 10.70 -1.83 1.54
CA MET A 109 11.89 -1.36 2.27
C MET A 109 11.64 -1.32 3.77
N ASP A 110 12.64 -1.72 4.55
CA ASP A 110 12.72 -1.36 5.96
C ASP A 110 12.98 0.15 6.12
N GLU A 111 12.86 0.65 7.35
CA GLU A 111 12.99 2.07 7.65
C GLU A 111 14.37 2.64 7.27
N GLU A 112 15.45 1.87 7.46
CA GLU A 112 16.81 2.29 7.13
C GLU A 112 16.99 2.40 5.61
N SER A 113 16.64 1.36 4.87
CA SER A 113 16.70 1.32 3.40
C SER A 113 15.84 2.41 2.76
N PHE A 114 14.64 2.65 3.32
CA PHE A 114 13.76 3.72 2.85
C PHE A 114 14.39 5.09 3.08
N THR A 115 14.96 5.34 4.25
CA THR A 115 15.61 6.61 4.59
C THR A 115 16.82 6.88 3.69
N GLU A 116 17.64 5.87 3.41
CA GLU A 116 18.75 5.98 2.48
C GLU A 116 18.29 6.28 1.05
N ALA A 117 17.31 5.51 0.54
CA ALA A 117 16.76 5.71 -0.80
C ALA A 117 16.07 7.08 -0.94
N TYR A 118 15.35 7.52 0.09
CA TYR A 118 14.71 8.83 0.14
C TYR A 118 15.75 9.94 0.07
N THR A 119 16.75 9.92 0.94
CA THR A 119 17.83 10.93 1.01
C THR A 119 18.62 11.00 -0.28
N LYS A 120 18.89 9.86 -0.92
CA LYS A 120 19.58 9.75 -2.21
C LYS A 120 18.81 10.37 -3.36
N ASN A 121 17.48 10.13 -3.42
CA ASN A 121 16.67 10.47 -4.58
C ASN A 121 15.92 11.80 -4.44
N ILE A 122 15.62 12.26 -3.21
CA ILE A 122 14.79 13.44 -2.96
C ILE A 122 15.66 14.64 -2.57
N SER A 123 15.94 15.50 -3.54
CA SER A 123 16.63 16.77 -3.30
C SER A 123 15.68 17.84 -2.73
N THR A 124 16.24 18.91 -2.17
CA THR A 124 15.49 20.10 -1.72
C THR A 124 14.60 20.66 -2.83
N TRP A 125 15.05 20.61 -4.09
CA TRP A 125 14.24 21.05 -5.23
C TRP A 125 13.02 20.14 -5.48
N GLN A 126 13.17 18.83 -5.26
CA GLN A 126 12.05 17.88 -5.33
C GLN A 126 11.04 18.15 -4.22
N LEU A 127 11.50 18.46 -3.01
CA LEU A 127 10.61 18.87 -1.89
C LEU A 127 9.83 20.15 -2.20
N PHE A 128 10.49 21.13 -2.82
CA PHE A 128 9.81 22.35 -3.25
C PHE A 128 8.74 22.07 -4.31
N LYS A 129 9.07 21.24 -5.32
CA LYS A 129 8.09 20.82 -6.33
C LYS A 129 6.91 20.06 -5.71
N ARG A 130 7.22 19.16 -4.77
CA ARG A 130 6.22 18.42 -4.00
C ARG A 130 5.25 19.39 -3.30
N GLY A 131 5.76 20.39 -2.55
CA GLY A 131 4.92 21.36 -1.85
C GLY A 131 4.03 22.17 -2.78
N ARG A 132 4.51 22.49 -4.00
CA ARG A 132 3.66 23.15 -5.02
C ARG A 132 2.56 22.24 -5.54
N LEU A 133 2.87 20.97 -5.77
CA LEU A 133 1.90 19.95 -6.19
C LEU A 133 0.83 19.75 -5.12
N GLU A 134 1.23 19.55 -3.86
CA GLU A 134 0.33 19.44 -2.71
C GLU A 134 -0.63 20.65 -2.61
N LYS A 135 -0.10 21.85 -2.75
CA LYS A 135 -0.91 23.08 -2.72
C LYS A 135 -1.91 23.13 -3.88
N SER A 136 -1.53 22.67 -5.05
CA SER A 136 -2.44 22.57 -6.21
C SER A 136 -3.54 21.56 -5.97
N MET A 137 -3.18 20.35 -5.54
CA MET A 137 -4.10 19.25 -5.27
C MET A 137 -5.04 19.55 -4.08
N SER A 138 -4.55 20.23 -3.05
CA SER A 138 -5.37 20.67 -1.90
C SER A 138 -6.50 21.62 -2.33
N LYS A 139 -6.27 22.46 -3.35
CA LYS A 139 -7.29 23.39 -3.87
C LYS A 139 -8.28 22.74 -4.83
N ALA A 140 -7.76 21.90 -5.74
CA ALA A 140 -8.57 21.29 -6.81
C ALA A 140 -9.21 19.97 -6.37
N GLY A 141 -8.63 19.26 -5.40
CA GLY A 141 -8.85 17.85 -5.14
C GLY A 141 -8.09 16.98 -6.13
N ILE A 142 -8.17 15.67 -5.94
CA ILE A 142 -7.73 14.69 -6.93
C ILE A 142 -8.94 14.35 -7.80
N GLU A 143 -8.77 14.45 -9.11
CA GLU A 143 -9.84 14.10 -10.06
C GLU A 143 -10.07 12.59 -10.07
N GLY A 144 -11.33 12.18 -10.25
CA GLY A 144 -11.73 10.79 -10.37
C GLY A 144 -13.22 10.60 -10.13
N LYS A 145 -13.80 9.57 -10.75
CA LYS A 145 -15.21 9.18 -10.57
C LYS A 145 -15.33 7.98 -9.66
N THR A 146 -14.27 7.20 -9.55
CA THR A 146 -14.18 6.01 -8.70
C THR A 146 -13.02 6.15 -7.71
N PRO A 147 -13.00 5.40 -6.61
CA PRO A 147 -11.85 5.35 -5.71
C PRO A 147 -10.55 4.94 -6.40
N GLU A 148 -10.65 4.03 -7.37
CA GLU A 148 -9.51 3.59 -8.18
C GLU A 148 -8.94 4.73 -9.03
N ASP A 149 -9.80 5.57 -9.64
CA ASP A 149 -9.34 6.75 -10.38
C ASP A 149 -8.56 7.70 -9.48
N ILE A 150 -9.05 7.94 -8.25
CA ILE A 150 -8.36 8.78 -7.26
C ILE A 150 -6.98 8.21 -6.94
N ALA A 151 -6.87 6.90 -6.70
CA ALA A 151 -5.60 6.25 -6.39
C ALA A 151 -4.61 6.36 -7.56
N LEU A 152 -5.05 6.05 -8.78
CA LEU A 152 -4.22 6.08 -9.97
C LEU A 152 -3.77 7.52 -10.33
N ASN A 153 -4.66 8.50 -10.21
CA ASN A 153 -4.34 9.90 -10.50
C ASN A 153 -3.41 10.50 -9.45
N MET A 154 -3.55 10.12 -8.18
CA MET A 154 -2.59 10.46 -7.14
C MET A 154 -1.21 9.90 -7.44
N GLU A 155 -1.12 8.62 -7.74
CA GLU A 155 0.12 7.93 -8.08
C GLU A 155 0.78 8.56 -9.33
N SER A 156 0.01 8.81 -10.37
CA SER A 156 0.48 9.47 -11.59
C SER A 156 1.09 10.84 -11.29
N SER A 157 0.40 11.65 -10.48
CA SER A 157 0.86 12.98 -10.09
C SER A 157 2.17 12.95 -9.29
N ILE A 158 2.32 11.96 -8.40
CA ILE A 158 3.56 11.76 -7.64
C ILE A 158 4.71 11.35 -8.57
N ARG A 159 4.45 10.49 -9.55
CA ARG A 159 5.44 10.02 -10.52
C ARG A 159 5.95 11.11 -11.47
N GLU A 160 5.25 12.21 -11.64
CA GLU A 160 5.77 13.40 -12.35
C GLU A 160 6.99 14.01 -11.64
N LEU A 161 7.13 13.78 -10.36
CA LEU A 161 8.30 14.16 -9.58
C LEU A 161 9.40 13.11 -9.73
N SER A 162 10.39 13.37 -10.57
CA SER A 162 11.41 12.39 -10.97
C SER A 162 12.16 11.72 -9.81
N GLY A 163 12.38 12.40 -8.69
CA GLY A 163 12.98 11.83 -7.47
C GLY A 163 12.05 10.79 -6.84
N PHE A 164 10.77 11.10 -6.72
CA PHE A 164 9.77 10.18 -6.17
C PHE A 164 9.53 8.99 -7.10
N ALA A 165 9.53 9.19 -8.42
CA ALA A 165 9.47 8.10 -9.40
C ALA A 165 10.65 7.13 -9.27
N LYS A 166 11.86 7.63 -9.01
CA LYS A 166 13.05 6.79 -8.75
C LYS A 166 12.92 6.02 -7.45
N LEU A 167 12.52 6.69 -6.38
CA LEU A 167 12.28 6.06 -5.08
C LEU A 167 11.27 4.92 -5.22
N GLU A 168 10.14 5.15 -5.89
CA GLU A 168 9.12 4.13 -6.14
C GLU A 168 9.69 2.95 -6.96
N SER A 169 10.50 3.22 -7.99
CA SER A 169 11.16 2.17 -8.76
C SER A 169 12.14 1.33 -7.92
N GLU A 170 12.85 1.94 -6.96
CA GLU A 170 13.73 1.20 -6.04
C GLU A 170 12.91 0.35 -5.06
N ARG A 171 11.80 0.88 -4.52
CA ARG A 171 10.85 0.13 -3.66
C ARG A 171 10.31 -1.11 -4.38
N VAL A 172 9.78 -0.94 -5.60
CA VAL A 172 9.24 -2.06 -6.40
C VAL A 172 10.29 -3.14 -6.62
N LYS A 173 11.56 -2.79 -6.89
CA LYS A 173 12.64 -3.76 -7.05
C LYS A 173 12.89 -4.56 -5.78
N ILE A 174 12.85 -3.91 -4.63
CA ILE A 174 13.02 -4.57 -3.33
C ILE A 174 11.84 -5.50 -3.06
N MET A 175 10.60 -5.03 -3.25
CA MET A 175 9.40 -5.87 -3.09
C MET A 175 9.47 -7.12 -3.97
N VAL A 176 9.85 -6.98 -5.24
CA VAL A 176 10.01 -8.10 -6.16
C VAL A 176 11.10 -9.08 -5.69
N ASN A 177 12.23 -8.57 -5.21
CA ASN A 177 13.32 -9.42 -4.71
C ASN A 177 12.90 -10.16 -3.42
N ASN A 178 12.25 -9.46 -2.48
CA ASN A 178 11.75 -10.07 -1.25
C ASN A 178 10.71 -11.15 -1.55
N LEU A 179 9.80 -10.89 -2.49
CA LEU A 179 8.81 -11.88 -2.91
C LEU A 179 9.47 -13.11 -3.58
N ARG A 180 10.50 -12.91 -4.41
CA ARG A 180 11.27 -14.02 -5.01
C ARG A 180 11.95 -14.90 -3.97
N MET A 181 12.56 -14.30 -2.93
CA MET A 181 13.17 -15.08 -1.85
C MET A 181 12.16 -15.95 -1.09
N GLN A 182 10.90 -15.51 -1.02
CA GLN A 182 9.83 -16.29 -0.39
C GLN A 182 9.33 -17.41 -1.30
N SER A 183 9.31 -17.23 -2.62
CA SER A 183 8.80 -18.22 -3.57
C SER A 183 9.57 -19.54 -3.55
N ASP A 184 10.82 -19.56 -3.10
CA ASP A 184 11.60 -20.78 -2.96
C ASP A 184 11.16 -21.66 -1.76
N ARG A 185 10.27 -21.13 -0.90
CA ARG A 185 9.91 -21.75 0.40
C ARG A 185 8.40 -21.89 0.61
N ARG A 186 7.61 -21.44 -0.35
CA ARG A 186 6.16 -21.34 -0.22
C ARG A 186 5.48 -21.89 -1.48
N ASP A 187 4.32 -22.49 -1.29
CA ASP A 187 3.51 -23.00 -2.40
C ASP A 187 2.53 -21.94 -2.92
N LYS A 188 1.95 -21.14 -1.99
CA LYS A 188 0.96 -20.12 -2.32
C LYS A 188 1.22 -18.80 -1.57
N ILE A 189 1.40 -17.71 -2.28
CA ILE A 189 1.60 -16.38 -1.71
C ILE A 189 0.48 -15.44 -2.19
N LEU A 190 -0.18 -14.74 -1.25
CA LEU A 190 -1.12 -13.66 -1.53
C LEU A 190 -0.47 -12.32 -1.22
#